data_f3ce758e30144a58dc9344e2da581e55
#
_entry.id   f3ce758e30144a58dc9344e2da581e55
#
_cell.length_a   1.000
_cell.length_b   1.000
_cell.length_c   1.000
_cell.angle_alpha   90.00
_cell.angle_beta   90.00
_cell.angle_gamma   90.00
#
_symmetry.space_group_name_H-M   'P 1'
#
loop_
_entity.id
_entity.type
_entity.pdbx_description
1 polymer ?
#
loop_
_entity_poly.entity_id
_entity_poly.type
_entity_poly.pdbx_seq_one_letter_code
_entity_poly.pdbx_strand_id
1 'polypeptide(L)'
;MHRDVRNSGGELIVDEAFIDYCPDATVRHHVQDGLTVVGSLTKILCIPGVRLGYICAAPEQIARLQERAVTWSLNVLASAVAAELPRHQAEIAADAQANQARAERFARCLQEMGVRVTAGCVPFLLADFGHDMTKTVQHLRAQHILVRTCDSFGLPANYLRLAVKTDAENDLLMKVLYRENFDAR
;
A
#
# COMPACT_ATOMS: atom_id res chain seq x y z
N MET A 1 -19.47 11.97 3.29
CA MET A 1 -18.51 12.25 2.19
C MET A 1 -19.10 11.90 0.82
N HIS A 2 -19.42 10.63 0.45
CA HIS A 2 -19.96 10.30 -0.88
C HIS A 2 -21.26 11.07 -1.20
N ARG A 3 -22.26 11.08 -0.29
CA ARG A 3 -23.50 11.85 -0.46
C ARG A 3 -23.24 13.35 -0.67
N ASP A 4 -22.27 13.91 0.04
CA ASP A 4 -21.99 15.35 -0.02
C ASP A 4 -21.37 15.72 -1.36
N VAL A 5 -20.48 14.88 -1.89
CA VAL A 5 -19.89 15.03 -3.23
C VAL A 5 -20.97 14.95 -4.30
N ARG A 6 -21.91 14.00 -4.24
CA ARG A 6 -23.03 13.90 -5.16
C ARG A 6 -23.95 15.13 -5.08
N ASN A 7 -24.27 15.57 -3.88
CA ASN A 7 -25.15 16.73 -3.67
C ASN A 7 -24.54 18.03 -4.23
N SER A 8 -23.21 18.10 -4.32
CA SER A 8 -22.51 19.23 -4.96
C SER A 8 -22.32 19.07 -6.47
N GLY A 9 -22.86 18.01 -7.09
CA GLY A 9 -22.68 17.69 -8.50
C GLY A 9 -21.29 17.15 -8.86
N GLY A 10 -20.50 16.76 -7.85
CA GLY A 10 -19.17 16.18 -8.03
C GLY A 10 -19.19 14.68 -8.30
N GLU A 11 -18.08 14.16 -8.82
CA GLU A 11 -17.79 12.73 -8.95
C GLU A 11 -16.76 12.33 -7.89
N LEU A 12 -16.90 11.14 -7.31
CA LEU A 12 -15.96 10.60 -6.34
C LEU A 12 -15.19 9.43 -6.95
N ILE A 13 -13.86 9.58 -7.00
CA ILE A 13 -12.96 8.51 -7.39
C ILE A 13 -12.24 8.03 -6.13
N VAL A 14 -12.29 6.73 -5.85
CA VAL A 14 -11.59 6.11 -4.73
C VAL A 14 -10.47 5.22 -5.25
N ASP A 15 -9.25 5.52 -4.79
CA ASP A 15 -8.08 4.67 -5.06
C ASP A 15 -8.04 3.51 -4.05
N GLU A 16 -8.34 2.32 -4.53
CA GLU A 16 -8.28 1.06 -3.81
C GLU A 16 -7.04 0.22 -4.19
N ALA A 17 -5.92 0.86 -4.55
CA ALA A 17 -4.73 0.14 -5.00
C ALA A 17 -4.15 -0.86 -3.99
N PHE A 18 -4.51 -0.76 -2.71
CA PHE A 18 -4.09 -1.66 -1.63
C PHE A 18 -5.25 -2.41 -0.98
N ILE A 19 -6.44 -2.39 -1.56
CA ILE A 19 -7.65 -2.93 -0.95
C ILE A 19 -7.59 -4.45 -0.71
N ASP A 20 -6.82 -5.18 -1.51
CA ASP A 20 -6.70 -6.63 -1.37
C ASP A 20 -6.04 -7.05 -0.04
N TYR A 21 -5.34 -6.13 0.64
CA TYR A 21 -4.89 -6.31 2.02
C TYR A 21 -5.98 -6.02 3.06
N CYS A 22 -7.08 -5.35 2.67
CA CYS A 22 -8.18 -4.89 3.52
C CYS A 22 -9.54 -5.12 2.85
N PRO A 23 -9.90 -6.32 2.42
CA PRO A 23 -11.04 -6.56 1.54
C PRO A 23 -12.36 -6.06 2.12
N ASP A 24 -12.51 -6.04 3.45
CA ASP A 24 -13.73 -5.57 4.13
C ASP A 24 -13.95 -4.04 4.02
N ALA A 25 -12.90 -3.29 3.68
CA ALA A 25 -12.96 -1.83 3.53
C ALA A 25 -13.35 -1.38 2.12
N THR A 26 -13.57 -2.30 1.18
CA THR A 26 -13.90 -1.95 -0.21
C THR A 26 -15.24 -1.23 -0.33
N VAL A 27 -15.28 -0.23 -1.19
CA VAL A 27 -16.51 0.49 -1.55
C VAL A 27 -17.02 0.13 -2.95
N ARG A 28 -16.50 -0.93 -3.57
CA ARG A 28 -16.89 -1.39 -4.91
C ARG A 28 -18.39 -1.66 -5.08
N HIS A 29 -19.06 -2.05 -4.02
CA HIS A 29 -20.50 -2.30 -4.03
C HIS A 29 -21.36 -1.02 -4.15
N HIS A 30 -20.74 0.16 -4.05
CA HIS A 30 -21.40 1.46 -4.21
C HIS A 30 -21.20 2.10 -5.59
N VAL A 31 -20.59 1.40 -6.55
CA VAL A 31 -20.31 1.97 -7.89
C VAL A 31 -21.58 2.37 -8.66
N GLN A 32 -22.70 1.71 -8.38
CA GLN A 32 -24.01 2.07 -8.95
C GLN A 32 -24.51 3.46 -8.52
N ASP A 33 -23.95 3.99 -7.43
CA ASP A 33 -24.32 5.29 -6.88
C ASP A 33 -23.47 6.45 -7.43
N GLY A 34 -22.73 6.24 -8.54
CA GLY A 34 -21.89 7.26 -9.16
C GLY A 34 -20.49 7.36 -8.52
N LEU A 35 -20.05 6.28 -7.89
CA LEU A 35 -18.69 6.10 -7.40
C LEU A 35 -17.84 5.39 -8.46
N THR A 36 -16.60 5.85 -8.64
CA THR A 36 -15.59 5.15 -9.43
C THR A 36 -14.49 4.63 -8.50
N VAL A 37 -14.17 3.36 -8.62
CA VAL A 37 -13.08 2.72 -7.86
C VAL A 37 -11.96 2.32 -8.80
N VAL A 38 -10.72 2.66 -8.43
CA VAL A 38 -9.50 2.28 -9.16
C VAL A 38 -8.70 1.32 -8.30
N GLY A 39 -8.42 0.13 -8.82
CA GLY A 39 -7.66 -0.90 -8.13
C GLY A 39 -6.35 -1.28 -8.85
N SER A 40 -5.41 -1.87 -8.09
CA SER A 40 -4.11 -2.29 -8.62
C SER A 40 -3.75 -3.70 -8.13
N LEU A 41 -3.73 -4.64 -9.04
CA LEU A 41 -3.32 -6.02 -8.77
C LEU A 41 -1.80 -6.19 -8.64
N THR A 42 -1.04 -5.20 -9.10
CA THR A 42 0.43 -5.24 -9.00
C THR A 42 0.95 -5.17 -7.56
N LYS A 43 0.12 -4.74 -6.60
CA LYS A 43 0.51 -4.58 -5.20
C LYS A 43 0.45 -5.90 -4.46
N ILE A 44 -0.73 -6.51 -4.43
CA ILE A 44 -0.93 -7.78 -3.73
C ILE A 44 -0.14 -8.93 -4.38
N LEU A 45 0.00 -8.93 -5.69
CA LEU A 45 0.76 -9.96 -6.41
C LEU A 45 2.27 -9.70 -6.45
N CYS A 46 2.76 -8.57 -5.92
CA CYS A 46 4.17 -8.18 -5.95
C CYS A 46 4.80 -8.17 -7.36
N ILE A 47 4.02 -7.82 -8.41
CA ILE A 47 4.44 -7.83 -9.81
C ILE A 47 4.40 -6.42 -10.46
N PRO A 48 5.14 -5.44 -9.95
CA PRO A 48 5.02 -4.05 -10.40
C PRO A 48 5.32 -3.86 -11.90
N GLY A 49 6.13 -4.73 -12.50
CA GLY A 49 6.50 -4.68 -13.91
C GLY A 49 5.39 -5.10 -14.88
N VAL A 50 4.42 -5.89 -14.44
CA VAL A 50 3.33 -6.40 -15.31
C VAL A 50 2.32 -5.32 -15.66
N ARG A 51 2.15 -4.27 -14.86
CA ARG A 51 1.24 -3.13 -15.09
C ARG A 51 -0.22 -3.55 -15.23
N LEU A 52 -0.78 -4.15 -14.17
CA LEU A 52 -2.15 -4.65 -14.13
C LEU A 52 -2.96 -3.92 -13.05
N GLY A 53 -4.10 -3.38 -13.45
CA GLY A 53 -5.07 -2.75 -12.57
C GLY A 53 -6.46 -2.83 -13.17
N TYR A 54 -7.45 -2.29 -12.49
CA TYR A 54 -8.84 -2.31 -12.91
C TYR A 54 -9.58 -1.04 -12.49
N ILE A 55 -10.69 -0.78 -13.14
CA ILE A 55 -11.65 0.25 -12.76
C ILE A 55 -13.02 -0.43 -12.56
N CYS A 56 -13.68 -0.10 -11.46
CA CYS A 56 -15.07 -0.45 -11.23
C CYS A 56 -15.90 0.85 -11.22
N ALA A 57 -16.91 0.94 -12.08
CA ALA A 57 -17.82 2.08 -12.16
C ALA A 57 -19.15 1.62 -12.76
N ALA A 58 -20.15 2.51 -12.82
CA ALA A 58 -21.39 2.25 -13.51
C ALA A 58 -21.16 1.96 -15.01
N PRO A 59 -21.99 1.13 -15.68
CA PRO A 59 -21.78 0.73 -17.06
C PRO A 59 -21.62 1.91 -18.03
N GLU A 60 -22.36 2.98 -17.86
CA GLU A 60 -22.31 4.18 -18.69
C GLU A 60 -20.94 4.89 -18.56
N GLN A 61 -20.37 4.86 -17.37
CA GLN A 61 -19.06 5.44 -17.11
C GLN A 61 -17.95 4.58 -17.70
N ILE A 62 -18.06 3.25 -17.58
CA ILE A 62 -17.13 2.32 -18.22
C ILE A 62 -17.14 2.49 -19.73
N ALA A 63 -18.32 2.61 -20.37
CA ALA A 63 -18.44 2.86 -21.82
C ALA A 63 -17.68 4.12 -22.24
N ARG A 64 -17.85 5.24 -21.53
CA ARG A 64 -17.12 6.50 -21.80
C ARG A 64 -15.60 6.36 -21.65
N LEU A 65 -15.16 5.58 -20.65
CA LEU A 65 -13.73 5.31 -20.43
C LEU A 65 -13.16 4.43 -21.54
N GLN A 66 -13.92 3.43 -22.00
CA GLN A 66 -13.51 2.55 -23.11
C GLN A 66 -13.34 3.29 -24.42
N GLU A 67 -14.21 4.27 -24.75
CA GLU A 67 -14.07 5.12 -25.93
C GLU A 67 -12.74 5.91 -25.96
N ARG A 68 -12.17 6.19 -24.78
CA ARG A 68 -10.93 6.95 -24.63
C ARG A 68 -9.71 6.08 -24.27
N ALA A 69 -9.95 4.78 -24.07
CA ALA A 69 -8.88 3.87 -23.71
C ALA A 69 -7.89 3.70 -24.86
N VAL A 70 -6.61 3.64 -24.51
CA VAL A 70 -5.55 3.36 -25.48
C VAL A 70 -5.71 1.92 -25.97
N THR A 71 -5.69 1.74 -27.29
CA THR A 71 -5.69 0.40 -27.91
C THR A 71 -4.50 -0.40 -27.37
N TRP A 72 -4.71 -1.68 -27.05
CA TRP A 72 -3.68 -2.57 -26.50
C TRP A 72 -3.16 -2.13 -25.12
N SER A 73 -4.04 -1.58 -24.27
CA SER A 73 -3.70 -1.11 -22.92
C SER A 73 -3.18 -2.21 -22.00
N LEU A 74 -3.48 -3.48 -22.28
CA LEU A 74 -2.95 -4.63 -21.55
C LEU A 74 -1.92 -5.38 -22.39
N ASN A 75 -0.78 -5.69 -21.81
CA ASN A 75 0.20 -6.59 -22.42
C ASN A 75 -0.19 -8.06 -22.20
N VAL A 76 0.45 -8.97 -22.94
CA VAL A 76 0.14 -10.40 -22.90
C VAL A 76 0.35 -11.02 -21.50
N LEU A 77 1.35 -10.56 -20.74
CA LEU A 77 1.63 -11.06 -19.39
C LEU A 77 0.52 -10.62 -18.41
N ALA A 78 0.08 -9.36 -18.51
CA ALA A 78 -1.03 -8.86 -17.70
C ALA A 78 -2.32 -9.62 -17.98
N SER A 79 -2.61 -9.93 -19.25
CA SER A 79 -3.78 -10.71 -19.64
C SER A 79 -3.71 -12.15 -19.09
N ALA A 80 -2.55 -12.80 -19.17
CA ALA A 80 -2.35 -14.14 -18.62
C ALA A 80 -2.53 -14.16 -17.10
N VAL A 81 -1.93 -13.20 -16.39
CA VAL A 81 -2.10 -13.07 -14.92
C VAL A 81 -3.57 -12.84 -14.56
N ALA A 82 -4.26 -11.94 -15.27
CA ALA A 82 -5.67 -11.67 -15.00
C ALA A 82 -6.56 -12.92 -15.15
N ALA A 83 -6.26 -13.77 -16.13
CA ALA A 83 -7.01 -15.02 -16.37
C ALA A 83 -6.82 -16.06 -15.25
N GLU A 84 -5.67 -16.06 -14.57
CA GLU A 84 -5.36 -17.00 -13.48
C GLU A 84 -5.87 -16.54 -12.11
N LEU A 85 -6.09 -15.24 -11.91
CA LEU A 85 -6.51 -14.67 -10.61
C LEU A 85 -7.68 -15.40 -9.93
N PRO A 86 -8.75 -15.80 -10.64
CA PRO A 86 -9.88 -16.48 -9.99
C PRO A 86 -9.49 -17.81 -9.30
N ARG A 87 -8.41 -18.44 -9.76
CA ARG A 87 -7.93 -19.73 -9.19
C ARG A 87 -7.10 -19.54 -7.93
N HIS A 88 -6.55 -18.34 -7.71
CA HIS A 88 -5.60 -18.05 -6.63
C HIS A 88 -6.17 -17.16 -5.51
N GLN A 89 -7.50 -16.98 -5.46
CA GLN A 89 -8.15 -16.09 -4.47
C GLN A 89 -7.84 -16.49 -3.02
N ALA A 90 -7.83 -17.80 -2.73
CA ALA A 90 -7.55 -18.29 -1.38
C ALA A 90 -6.09 -18.03 -0.96
N GLU A 91 -5.15 -18.19 -1.87
CA GLU A 91 -3.73 -17.91 -1.64
C GLU A 91 -3.50 -16.41 -1.40
N ILE A 92 -4.13 -15.55 -2.23
CA ILE A 92 -4.07 -14.10 -2.08
C ILE A 92 -4.62 -13.66 -0.72
N ALA A 93 -5.75 -14.22 -0.28
CA ALA A 93 -6.33 -13.93 1.02
C ALA A 93 -5.42 -14.37 2.18
N ALA A 94 -4.81 -15.55 2.06
CA ALA A 94 -3.86 -16.05 3.06
C ALA A 94 -2.61 -15.17 3.16
N ASP A 95 -2.07 -14.70 2.04
CA ASP A 95 -0.93 -13.79 2.01
C ASP A 95 -1.28 -12.43 2.62
N ALA A 96 -2.47 -11.90 2.37
CA ALA A 96 -2.95 -10.66 2.98
C ALA A 96 -3.04 -10.78 4.51
N GLN A 97 -3.60 -11.89 5.03
CA GLN A 97 -3.67 -12.15 6.47
C GLN A 97 -2.28 -12.32 7.09
N ALA A 98 -1.39 -13.05 6.44
CA ALA A 98 -0.01 -13.21 6.91
C ALA A 98 0.74 -11.86 6.95
N ASN A 99 0.52 -11.00 5.95
CA ASN A 99 1.08 -9.65 5.94
C ASN A 99 0.55 -8.80 7.09
N GLN A 100 -0.75 -8.86 7.39
CA GLN A 100 -1.34 -8.14 8.50
C GLN A 100 -0.73 -8.57 9.84
N ALA A 101 -0.60 -9.88 10.08
CA ALA A 101 0.03 -10.39 11.30
C ALA A 101 1.49 -9.93 11.44
N ARG A 102 2.25 -9.88 10.33
CA ARG A 102 3.62 -9.34 10.32
C ARG A 102 3.63 -7.84 10.60
N ALA A 103 2.71 -7.07 10.02
CA ALA A 103 2.58 -5.63 10.25
C ALA A 103 2.33 -5.31 11.72
N GLU A 104 1.43 -6.04 12.36
CA GLU A 104 1.11 -5.89 13.77
C GLU A 104 2.30 -6.20 14.70
N ARG A 105 3.05 -7.28 14.40
CA ARG A 105 4.28 -7.60 15.16
C ARG A 105 5.33 -6.50 14.99
N PHE A 106 5.58 -6.08 13.76
CA PHE A 106 6.55 -5.04 13.44
C PHE A 106 6.18 -3.71 14.09
N ALA A 107 4.91 -3.32 14.05
CA ALA A 107 4.42 -2.12 14.72
C ALA A 107 4.65 -2.16 16.24
N ARG A 108 4.37 -3.30 16.89
CA ARG A 108 4.63 -3.47 18.34
C ARG A 108 6.11 -3.30 18.67
N CYS A 109 7.01 -3.93 17.91
CA CYS A 109 8.46 -3.77 18.13
C CYS A 109 8.92 -2.31 18.04
N LEU A 110 8.41 -1.55 17.06
CA LEU A 110 8.71 -0.12 16.94
C LEU A 110 8.13 0.68 18.10
N GLN A 111 6.91 0.38 18.55
CA GLN A 111 6.27 1.05 19.68
C GLN A 111 7.01 0.80 20.99
N GLU A 112 7.54 -0.40 21.20
CA GLU A 112 8.40 -0.74 22.36
C GLU A 112 9.69 0.08 22.38
N MET A 113 10.16 0.55 21.21
CA MET A 113 11.28 1.49 21.10
C MET A 113 10.87 2.96 21.33
N GLY A 114 9.58 3.24 21.57
CA GLY A 114 9.05 4.59 21.75
C GLY A 114 8.70 5.30 20.44
N VAL A 115 8.70 4.59 19.31
CA VAL A 115 8.32 5.15 18.01
C VAL A 115 6.79 5.21 17.91
N ARG A 116 6.24 6.33 17.46
CA ARG A 116 4.82 6.43 17.14
C ARG A 116 4.54 5.81 15.78
N VAL A 117 3.69 4.80 15.75
CA VAL A 117 3.38 4.05 14.53
C VAL A 117 1.93 4.24 14.13
N THR A 118 1.70 4.68 12.91
CA THR A 118 0.39 4.57 12.25
C THR A 118 0.43 3.32 11.39
N ALA A 119 -0.29 2.31 11.83
CA ALA A 119 -0.46 1.04 11.14
C ALA A 119 -1.85 0.96 10.53
N GLY A 120 -1.95 0.31 9.38
CA GLY A 120 -3.19 -0.12 8.75
C GLY A 120 -3.04 -1.55 8.27
N CYS A 121 -3.98 -2.02 7.49
CA CYS A 121 -3.90 -3.34 6.86
C CYS A 121 -2.96 -3.40 5.64
N VAL A 122 -2.39 -2.27 5.22
CA VAL A 122 -1.49 -2.19 4.05
C VAL A 122 -0.09 -2.73 4.34
N PRO A 123 0.71 -3.09 3.30
CA PRO A 123 2.03 -3.69 3.48
C PRO A 123 3.13 -2.67 3.83
N PHE A 124 2.79 -1.65 4.60
CA PHE A 124 3.74 -0.68 5.14
C PHE A 124 3.21 0.01 6.38
N LEU A 125 4.12 0.56 7.17
CA LEU A 125 3.86 1.35 8.36
C LEU A 125 4.34 2.78 8.13
N LEU A 126 3.68 3.77 8.71
CA LEU A 126 4.21 5.12 8.86
C LEU A 126 4.72 5.24 10.30
N ALA A 127 6.03 5.44 10.45
CA ALA A 127 6.72 5.53 11.72
C ALA A 127 7.23 6.96 11.96
N ASP A 128 6.86 7.54 13.10
CA ASP A 128 7.35 8.82 13.58
C ASP A 128 8.32 8.60 14.73
N PHE A 129 9.59 8.86 14.48
CA PHE A 129 10.68 8.67 15.44
C PHE A 129 10.85 9.85 16.41
N GLY A 130 10.15 10.96 16.18
CA GLY A 130 10.22 12.16 17.04
C GLY A 130 11.53 12.97 16.90
N HIS A 131 12.48 12.52 16.08
CA HIS A 131 13.75 13.21 15.78
C HIS A 131 14.16 12.98 14.32
N ASP A 132 15.10 13.78 13.82
CA ASP A 132 15.60 13.69 12.45
C ASP A 132 16.27 12.34 12.17
N MET A 133 15.77 11.61 11.19
CA MET A 133 16.25 10.27 10.80
C MET A 133 17.25 10.31 9.62
N THR A 134 17.68 11.48 9.16
CA THR A 134 18.54 11.61 7.97
C THR A 134 19.82 10.80 8.09
N LYS A 135 20.51 10.87 9.23
CA LYS A 135 21.75 10.12 9.47
C LYS A 135 21.49 8.62 9.53
N THR A 136 20.45 8.21 10.24
CA THR A 136 20.02 6.81 10.34
C THR A 136 19.65 6.23 8.98
N VAL A 137 18.97 6.99 8.13
CA VAL A 137 18.65 6.58 6.74
C VAL A 137 19.93 6.39 5.91
N GLN A 138 20.92 7.28 6.05
CA GLN A 138 22.22 7.13 5.39
C GLN A 138 22.98 5.88 5.88
N HIS A 139 22.96 5.62 7.19
CA HIS A 139 23.57 4.43 7.78
C HIS A 139 22.87 3.13 7.32
N LEU A 140 21.55 3.08 7.33
CA LEU A 140 20.77 1.98 6.77
C LEU A 140 21.13 1.71 5.31
N ARG A 141 21.23 2.77 4.52
CA ARG A 141 21.59 2.68 3.10
C ARG A 141 23.01 2.12 2.90
N ALA A 142 23.97 2.50 3.75
CA ALA A 142 25.32 1.95 3.74
C ALA A 142 25.36 0.44 4.06
N GLN A 143 24.34 -0.06 4.77
CA GLN A 143 24.15 -1.48 5.04
C GLN A 143 23.18 -2.18 4.05
N HIS A 144 22.92 -1.55 2.89
CA HIS A 144 22.02 -2.04 1.85
C HIS A 144 20.55 -2.19 2.30
N ILE A 145 20.14 -1.49 3.36
CA ILE A 145 18.76 -1.44 3.83
C ILE A 145 18.12 -0.14 3.33
N LEU A 146 17.11 -0.27 2.47
CA LEU A 146 16.41 0.87 1.90
C LEU A 146 15.07 1.08 2.62
N VAL A 147 14.89 2.27 3.18
CA VAL A 147 13.63 2.75 3.74
C VAL A 147 13.13 3.95 2.93
N ARG A 148 11.85 4.24 3.00
CA ARG A 148 11.26 5.38 2.31
C ARG A 148 11.18 6.59 3.24
N THR A 149 11.88 7.68 2.91
CA THR A 149 11.67 9.00 3.51
C THR A 149 10.31 9.57 3.08
N CYS A 150 9.76 10.47 3.88
CA CYS A 150 8.40 10.99 3.68
C CYS A 150 8.38 12.45 3.22
N ASP A 151 9.51 13.02 2.85
CA ASP A 151 9.68 14.37 2.31
C ASP A 151 8.80 14.63 1.08
N SER A 152 8.72 13.66 0.17
CA SER A 152 7.83 13.74 -1.01
C SER A 152 6.33 13.74 -0.67
N PHE A 153 5.95 13.45 0.56
CA PHE A 153 4.59 13.53 1.10
C PHE A 153 4.37 14.79 1.95
N GLY A 154 5.36 15.69 2.02
CA GLY A 154 5.30 16.89 2.84
C GLY A 154 5.46 16.64 4.35
N LEU A 155 5.94 15.45 4.75
CA LEU A 155 6.22 15.14 6.15
C LEU A 155 7.69 15.39 6.50
N PRO A 156 7.99 15.83 7.74
CA PRO A 156 9.36 16.13 8.15
C PRO A 156 10.23 14.87 8.28
N ALA A 157 11.55 15.07 8.43
CA ALA A 157 12.57 14.02 8.37
C ALA A 157 12.51 12.98 9.52
N ASN A 158 11.68 13.19 10.52
CA ASN A 158 11.39 12.20 11.57
C ASN A 158 10.40 11.09 11.14
N TYR A 159 9.77 11.22 9.96
CA TYR A 159 8.85 10.22 9.43
C TYR A 159 9.52 9.31 8.42
N LEU A 160 9.33 8.00 8.61
CA LEU A 160 9.72 6.98 7.64
C LEU A 160 8.52 6.10 7.28
N ARG A 161 8.38 5.75 6.00
CA ARG A 161 7.48 4.69 5.56
C ARG A 161 8.27 3.40 5.45
N LEU A 162 7.97 2.46 6.33
CA LEU A 162 8.63 1.17 6.44
C LEU A 162 7.79 0.08 5.78
N ALA A 163 8.35 -0.63 4.80
CA ALA A 163 7.66 -1.76 4.19
C ALA A 163 7.61 -2.94 5.18
N VAL A 164 6.46 -3.60 5.24
CA VAL A 164 6.31 -4.88 5.94
C VAL A 164 6.86 -5.97 5.02
N LYS A 165 7.92 -6.60 5.46
CA LYS A 165 8.65 -7.64 4.74
C LYS A 165 8.51 -9.00 5.45
N THR A 166 9.37 -9.95 5.11
CA THR A 166 9.52 -11.19 5.88
C THR A 166 9.98 -10.89 7.32
N ASP A 167 9.71 -11.80 8.25
CA ASP A 167 10.13 -11.60 9.64
C ASP A 167 11.65 -11.40 9.73
N ALA A 168 12.45 -12.16 8.98
CA ALA A 168 13.91 -12.01 8.96
C ALA A 168 14.38 -10.63 8.47
N GLU A 169 13.73 -10.07 7.44
CA GLU A 169 14.06 -8.74 6.92
C GLU A 169 13.62 -7.64 7.89
N ASN A 170 12.44 -7.78 8.51
CA ASN A 170 11.96 -6.85 9.54
C ASN A 170 12.90 -6.86 10.75
N ASP A 171 13.33 -8.06 11.21
CA ASP A 171 14.27 -8.22 12.31
C ASP A 171 15.63 -7.59 12.02
N LEU A 172 16.11 -7.71 10.76
CA LEU A 172 17.35 -7.07 10.34
C LEU A 172 17.25 -5.53 10.45
N LEU A 173 16.16 -4.96 9.95
CA LEU A 173 15.91 -3.52 10.07
C LEU A 173 15.82 -3.10 11.56
N MET A 174 15.08 -3.85 12.37
CA MET A 174 14.94 -3.59 13.80
C MET A 174 16.27 -3.59 14.54
N LYS A 175 17.17 -4.55 14.23
CA LYS A 175 18.52 -4.60 14.85
C LYS A 175 19.33 -3.34 14.59
N VAL A 176 19.25 -2.77 13.39
CA VAL A 176 19.97 -1.54 13.06
C VAL A 176 19.32 -0.34 13.75
N LEU A 177 17.99 -0.21 13.66
CA LEU A 177 17.24 0.87 14.31
C LEU A 177 17.45 0.88 15.84
N TYR A 178 17.52 -0.29 16.47
CA TYR A 178 17.73 -0.42 17.89
C TYR A 178 19.10 0.10 18.31
N ARG A 179 20.16 -0.26 17.59
CA ARG A 179 21.53 0.23 17.85
C ARG A 179 21.61 1.75 17.73
N GLU A 180 21.09 2.30 16.63
CA GLU A 180 21.09 3.75 16.40
C GLU A 180 20.32 4.53 17.47
N ASN A 181 19.21 3.99 17.98
CA ASN A 181 18.40 4.66 18.98
C ASN A 181 19.02 4.63 20.39
N PHE A 182 19.91 3.65 20.69
CA PHE A 182 20.64 3.58 21.95
C PHE A 182 21.92 4.40 21.94
N ASP A 183 22.59 4.50 20.79
CA ASP A 183 23.84 5.27 20.66
C ASP A 183 23.57 6.79 20.55
N ALA A 184 22.32 7.20 20.31
CA ALA A 184 21.87 8.60 20.20
C ALA A 184 21.37 9.20 21.53
N ARG A 185 21.34 8.43 22.64
CA ARG A 185 20.99 8.88 24.00
C ARG A 185 22.23 9.02 24.86
#